data_2b2fcda93cc7105abfff202e30a9b67e
#
_entry.id   2b2fcda93cc7105abfff202e30a9b67e
#
_cell.length_a   1.000
_cell.length_b   1.000
_cell.length_c   1.000
_cell.angle_alpha   90.00
_cell.angle_beta   90.00
_cell.angle_gamma   90.00
#
_symmetry.space_group_name_H-M   'P 1'
#
loop_
_entity.id
_entity.type
_entity.pdbx_description
1 polymer ?
#
loop_
_entity_poly.entity_id
_entity_poly.type
_entity_poly.pdbx_seq_one_letter_code
_entity_poly.pdbx_strand_id
1 'polypeptide(L)'
;STQAKTLFPYTTLFRSYGFLSENADFAEKVTQAGFIWVGPEPAVIRKVGDKDAAREAMEIAGLPMTRGTKCITDADHAIELVEELGYPVILKPIAGGGGKSMFVIKNKQDLDSALVLVDFSAQRFYFETYIEQARHIEVQIMADNYGNVIHLGERECSLQRRNQKILEEAPSSALTCEMRQEVGALAIRAAKSIHYTNIGTVEFLMDVQTSKF
;
A
#
# COMPACT_ATOMS: atom_id res chain seq x y z
N SER A 1 21.80 -7.91 -34.23
CA SER A 1 21.83 -7.26 -32.93
C SER A 1 20.43 -6.73 -32.64
N THR A 2 19.75 -7.40 -31.74
CA THR A 2 18.43 -6.98 -31.27
C THR A 2 18.64 -5.76 -30.40
N GLN A 3 18.40 -4.57 -30.92
CA GLN A 3 18.35 -3.37 -30.08
C GLN A 3 17.21 -3.56 -29.08
N ALA A 4 17.53 -3.59 -27.80
CA ALA A 4 16.54 -3.57 -26.74
C ALA A 4 15.70 -2.28 -26.88
N LYS A 5 14.43 -2.44 -27.22
CA LYS A 5 13.49 -1.31 -27.29
C LYS A 5 13.11 -0.98 -25.84
N THR A 6 13.62 0.12 -25.34
CA THR A 6 13.28 0.61 -24.00
C THR A 6 12.07 1.51 -24.12
N LEU A 7 10.98 1.15 -23.48
CA LEU A 7 9.90 2.10 -23.20
C LEU A 7 10.41 3.11 -22.21
N PHE A 8 10.45 4.35 -22.62
CA PHE A 8 11.08 5.43 -21.90
C PHE A 8 10.59 5.55 -20.45
N PRO A 9 11.46 5.98 -19.54
CA PRO A 9 11.24 5.97 -18.08
C PRO A 9 10.10 6.87 -17.59
N TYR A 10 9.37 7.51 -18.48
CA TYR A 10 8.19 8.31 -18.08
C TYR A 10 7.13 7.48 -17.34
N THR A 11 6.99 6.20 -17.66
CA THR A 11 6.10 5.29 -16.95
C THR A 11 6.63 4.92 -15.57
N THR A 12 7.95 4.95 -15.38
CA THR A 12 8.60 4.61 -14.11
C THR A 12 8.81 5.80 -13.19
N LEU A 13 9.13 6.98 -13.74
CA LEU A 13 9.20 8.21 -12.98
C LEU A 13 7.83 8.64 -12.44
N PHE A 14 6.77 8.31 -13.17
CA PHE A 14 5.39 8.60 -12.78
C PHE A 14 4.65 7.39 -12.22
N ARG A 15 5.34 6.36 -11.83
CA ARG A 15 4.77 5.12 -11.32
C ARG A 15 3.86 5.35 -10.09
N SER A 16 4.20 6.28 -9.24
CA SER A 16 3.38 6.67 -8.10
C SER A 16 2.14 7.47 -8.49
N TYR A 17 2.05 7.93 -9.74
CA TYR A 17 0.99 8.82 -10.23
C TYR A 17 0.29 8.32 -11.50
N GLY A 18 0.73 7.21 -12.09
CA GLY A 18 0.23 6.71 -13.36
C GLY A 18 -0.64 5.47 -13.21
N PHE A 19 -1.88 5.54 -13.68
CA PHE A 19 -2.81 4.39 -13.65
C PHE A 19 -2.26 3.12 -14.32
N LEU A 20 -1.35 3.25 -15.27
CA LEU A 20 -0.78 2.12 -16.00
C LEU A 20 0.38 1.45 -15.26
N SER A 21 0.99 2.12 -14.28
CA SER A 21 2.11 1.57 -13.52
C SER A 21 1.70 0.42 -12.59
N GLU A 22 0.43 0.40 -12.16
CA GLU A 22 -0.16 -0.63 -11.32
C GLU A 22 -1.02 -1.61 -12.12
N ASN A 23 -1.00 -1.49 -13.46
CA ASN A 23 -1.79 -2.34 -14.34
C ASN A 23 -0.94 -3.52 -14.84
N ALA A 24 -1.20 -4.69 -14.27
CA ALA A 24 -0.47 -5.92 -14.61
C ALA A 24 -0.64 -6.34 -16.09
N ASP A 25 -1.82 -6.14 -16.65
CA ASP A 25 -2.09 -6.51 -18.04
C ASP A 25 -1.35 -5.56 -19.02
N PHE A 26 -1.21 -4.30 -18.64
CA PHE A 26 -0.37 -3.37 -19.39
C PHE A 26 1.11 -3.76 -19.33
N ALA A 27 1.63 -4.07 -18.15
CA ALA A 27 3.02 -4.52 -17.96
C ALA A 27 3.30 -5.79 -18.80
N GLU A 28 2.36 -6.73 -18.81
CA GLU A 28 2.46 -7.96 -19.60
C GLU A 28 2.47 -7.68 -21.12
N LYS A 29 1.58 -6.82 -21.61
CA LYS A 29 1.55 -6.41 -23.01
C LYS A 29 2.83 -5.70 -23.45
N VAL A 30 3.40 -4.85 -22.57
CA VAL A 30 4.68 -4.17 -22.84
C VAL A 30 5.79 -5.20 -23.03
N THR A 31 5.87 -6.18 -22.13
CA THR A 31 6.88 -7.24 -22.19
C THR A 31 6.70 -8.14 -23.42
N GLN A 32 5.46 -8.55 -23.73
CA GLN A 32 5.14 -9.34 -24.92
C GLN A 32 5.46 -8.60 -26.23
N ALA A 33 5.35 -7.28 -26.25
CA ALA A 33 5.74 -6.45 -27.39
C ALA A 33 7.26 -6.30 -27.55
N GLY A 34 8.07 -6.96 -26.68
CA GLY A 34 9.53 -6.95 -26.74
C GLY A 34 10.17 -5.68 -26.18
N PHE A 35 9.43 -4.90 -25.38
CA PHE A 35 9.98 -3.77 -24.65
C PHE A 35 10.45 -4.20 -23.25
N ILE A 36 11.42 -3.46 -22.71
CA ILE A 36 11.86 -3.64 -21.32
C ILE A 36 10.86 -2.94 -20.41
N TRP A 37 10.20 -3.72 -19.57
CA TRP A 37 9.37 -3.19 -18.49
C TRP A 37 10.25 -2.85 -17.27
N VAL A 38 10.25 -1.58 -16.85
CA VAL A 38 10.93 -1.12 -15.63
C VAL A 38 9.91 -1.04 -14.50
N GLY A 39 9.81 -2.09 -13.75
CA GLY A 39 8.87 -2.30 -12.65
C GLY A 39 8.82 -3.78 -12.27
N PRO A 40 8.02 -4.16 -11.25
CA PRO A 40 7.89 -5.55 -10.86
C PRO A 40 7.19 -6.36 -11.95
N GLU A 41 7.36 -7.67 -11.88
CA GLU A 41 6.71 -8.58 -12.80
C GLU A 41 5.17 -8.49 -12.72
N PRO A 42 4.44 -8.71 -13.83
CA PRO A 42 2.98 -8.64 -13.84
C PRO A 42 2.30 -9.49 -12.75
N ALA A 43 2.85 -10.66 -12.44
CA ALA A 43 2.35 -11.52 -11.38
C ALA A 43 2.47 -10.86 -9.99
N VAL A 44 3.56 -10.14 -9.74
CA VAL A 44 3.77 -9.39 -8.49
C VAL A 44 2.78 -8.23 -8.41
N ILE A 45 2.56 -7.51 -9.53
CA ILE A 45 1.57 -6.41 -9.56
C ILE A 45 0.17 -6.93 -9.23
N ARG A 46 -0.24 -8.08 -9.79
CA ARG A 46 -1.53 -8.70 -9.48
C ARG A 46 -1.63 -9.08 -8.01
N LYS A 47 -0.58 -9.70 -7.46
CA LYS A 47 -0.53 -10.13 -6.06
C LYS A 47 -0.65 -8.96 -5.07
N VAL A 48 0.10 -7.87 -5.29
CA VAL A 48 0.03 -6.70 -4.40
C VAL A 48 -1.19 -5.82 -4.65
N GLY A 49 -1.81 -5.94 -5.82
CA GLY A 49 -3.09 -5.30 -6.14
C GLY A 49 -4.29 -5.92 -5.44
N ASP A 50 -4.19 -7.20 -5.05
CA ASP A 50 -5.14 -7.88 -4.18
C ASP A 50 -4.75 -7.65 -2.72
N LYS A 51 -5.56 -6.86 -2.01
CA LYS A 51 -5.26 -6.44 -0.63
C LYS A 51 -5.25 -7.60 0.35
N ASP A 52 -6.09 -8.60 0.15
CA ASP A 52 -6.12 -9.79 1.01
C ASP A 52 -4.84 -10.62 0.83
N ALA A 53 -4.46 -10.89 -0.42
CA ALA A 53 -3.23 -11.62 -0.75
C ALA A 53 -1.95 -10.85 -0.35
N ALA A 54 -1.95 -9.53 -0.52
CA ALA A 54 -0.85 -8.68 -0.09
C ALA A 54 -0.70 -8.71 1.44
N ARG A 55 -1.82 -8.56 2.17
CA ARG A 55 -1.83 -8.60 3.63
C ARG A 55 -1.32 -9.93 4.17
N GLU A 56 -1.83 -11.05 3.65
CA GLU A 56 -1.38 -12.38 4.03
C GLU A 56 0.13 -12.56 3.80
N ALA A 57 0.64 -12.13 2.66
CA ALA A 57 2.07 -12.21 2.37
C ALA A 57 2.92 -11.39 3.37
N MET A 58 2.45 -10.21 3.77
CA MET A 58 3.14 -9.35 4.74
C MET A 58 3.07 -9.93 6.16
N GLU A 59 1.95 -10.51 6.56
CA GLU A 59 1.78 -11.20 7.85
C GLU A 59 2.72 -12.41 7.96
N ILE A 60 2.78 -13.26 6.93
CA ILE A 60 3.71 -14.40 6.86
C ILE A 60 5.17 -13.93 6.94
N ALA A 61 5.49 -12.80 6.34
CA ALA A 61 6.82 -12.20 6.41
C ALA A 61 7.14 -11.54 7.77
N GLY A 62 6.20 -11.52 8.71
CA GLY A 62 6.35 -10.94 10.04
C GLY A 62 6.49 -9.41 10.00
N LEU A 63 5.83 -8.73 9.04
CA LEU A 63 5.76 -7.28 9.04
C LEU A 63 4.72 -6.78 10.04
N PRO A 64 4.96 -5.62 10.65
CA PRO A 64 3.94 -4.98 11.46
C PRO A 64 2.77 -4.58 10.56
N MET A 65 1.55 -4.89 11.01
CA MET A 65 0.33 -4.62 10.28
C MET A 65 -0.69 -3.95 11.21
N THR A 66 -1.46 -3.03 10.68
CA THR A 66 -2.65 -2.54 11.39
C THR A 66 -3.61 -3.70 11.62
N ARG A 67 -4.22 -3.78 12.80
CA ARG A 67 -5.30 -4.75 13.02
C ARG A 67 -6.43 -4.48 12.04
N GLY A 68 -6.97 -5.52 11.46
CA GLY A 68 -8.04 -5.41 10.47
C GLY A 68 -8.92 -6.64 10.44
N THR A 69 -10.05 -6.53 9.75
CA THR A 69 -11.03 -7.62 9.63
C THR A 69 -10.90 -8.33 8.29
N LYS A 70 -11.57 -9.45 8.18
CA LYS A 70 -11.89 -10.05 6.88
C LYS A 70 -12.97 -9.23 6.16
N CYS A 71 -13.31 -9.68 4.95
CA CYS A 71 -14.37 -9.08 4.15
C CYS A 71 -15.70 -9.02 4.93
N ILE A 72 -16.33 -7.86 4.91
CA ILE A 72 -17.65 -7.61 5.49
C ILE A 72 -18.70 -8.13 4.52
N THR A 73 -19.66 -8.90 5.01
CA THR A 73 -20.75 -9.48 4.20
C THR A 73 -21.99 -8.59 4.11
N ASP A 74 -22.31 -7.94 5.23
CA ASP A 74 -23.51 -7.12 5.38
C ASP A 74 -23.36 -6.14 6.57
N ALA A 75 -24.41 -5.36 6.84
CA ALA A 75 -24.39 -4.34 7.89
C ALA A 75 -24.32 -4.94 9.31
N ASP A 76 -24.99 -6.06 9.57
CA ASP A 76 -24.99 -6.69 10.89
C ASP A 76 -23.60 -7.24 11.19
N HIS A 77 -22.98 -7.92 10.24
CA HIS A 77 -21.60 -8.39 10.34
C HIS A 77 -20.60 -7.24 10.51
N ALA A 78 -20.85 -6.07 9.88
CA ALA A 78 -20.03 -4.88 10.08
C ALA A 78 -20.06 -4.39 11.53
N ILE A 79 -21.24 -4.41 12.17
CA ILE A 79 -21.40 -4.01 13.57
C ILE A 79 -20.62 -4.94 14.51
N GLU A 80 -20.75 -6.25 14.33
CA GLU A 80 -20.04 -7.25 15.12
C GLU A 80 -18.51 -7.07 15.01
N LEU A 81 -18.00 -6.91 13.79
CA LEU A 81 -16.57 -6.75 13.53
C LEU A 81 -15.99 -5.47 14.15
N VAL A 82 -16.73 -4.36 14.14
CA VAL A 82 -16.27 -3.11 14.76
C VAL A 82 -16.29 -3.22 16.28
N GLU A 83 -17.26 -3.90 16.87
CA GLU A 83 -17.29 -4.15 18.32
C GLU A 83 -16.10 -4.98 18.78
N GLU A 84 -15.68 -5.97 17.98
CA GLU A 84 -14.48 -6.77 18.25
C GLU A 84 -13.18 -5.99 18.06
N LEU A 85 -13.08 -5.18 16.98
CA LEU A 85 -11.87 -4.44 16.64
C LEU A 85 -11.65 -3.23 17.55
N GLY A 86 -12.73 -2.53 17.92
CA GLY A 86 -12.76 -1.30 18.70
C GLY A 86 -12.55 -0.04 17.84
N TYR A 87 -13.12 1.08 18.29
CA TYR A 87 -12.94 2.38 17.64
C TYR A 87 -11.60 3.04 18.04
N PRO A 88 -11.02 3.91 17.18
CA PRO A 88 -11.48 4.28 15.84
C PRO A 88 -11.04 3.27 14.77
N VAL A 89 -11.87 3.10 13.74
CA VAL A 89 -11.57 2.26 12.58
C VAL A 89 -11.78 3.02 11.28
N ILE A 90 -11.22 2.50 10.20
CA ILE A 90 -11.47 2.97 8.85
C ILE A 90 -12.06 1.85 8.01
N LEU A 91 -13.20 2.13 7.37
CA LEU A 91 -13.84 1.24 6.40
C LEU A 91 -13.22 1.47 5.03
N LYS A 92 -12.70 0.42 4.42
CA LYS A 92 -12.00 0.48 3.13
C LYS A 92 -12.58 -0.51 2.13
N PRO A 93 -12.68 -0.16 0.84
CA PRO A 93 -12.99 -1.13 -0.19
C PRO A 93 -11.79 -2.08 -0.42
N ILE A 94 -12.07 -3.36 -0.65
CA ILE A 94 -11.04 -4.36 -0.98
C ILE A 94 -10.43 -4.05 -2.34
N ALA A 95 -11.27 -3.75 -3.34
CA ALA A 95 -10.84 -3.36 -4.68
C ALA A 95 -10.89 -1.84 -4.85
N GLY A 96 -9.88 -1.28 -5.53
CA GLY A 96 -9.76 0.14 -5.79
C GLY A 96 -8.68 0.82 -4.94
N GLY A 97 -8.26 2.01 -5.36
CA GLY A 97 -7.22 2.84 -4.76
C GLY A 97 -7.60 4.32 -4.75
N GLY A 98 -6.69 5.17 -4.25
CA GLY A 98 -6.84 6.62 -4.28
C GLY A 98 -7.80 7.22 -3.26
N GLY A 99 -8.13 6.47 -2.18
CA GLY A 99 -8.88 7.01 -1.05
C GLY A 99 -10.36 7.27 -1.31
N LYS A 100 -10.91 6.80 -2.41
CA LYS A 100 -12.34 6.91 -2.72
C LYS A 100 -13.12 5.86 -1.94
N SER A 101 -14.29 6.23 -1.42
CA SER A 101 -15.18 5.35 -0.65
C SER A 101 -14.56 4.82 0.65
N MET A 102 -13.67 5.59 1.29
CA MET A 102 -13.16 5.28 2.62
C MET A 102 -13.89 6.13 3.66
N PHE A 103 -14.27 5.52 4.80
CA PHE A 103 -14.97 6.19 5.88
C PHE A 103 -14.21 6.00 7.19
N VAL A 104 -13.82 7.11 7.83
CA VAL A 104 -13.27 7.09 9.17
C VAL A 104 -14.42 7.04 10.16
N ILE A 105 -14.40 6.06 11.05
CA ILE A 105 -15.47 5.73 11.98
C ILE A 105 -14.90 5.79 13.39
N LYS A 106 -15.27 6.84 14.12
CA LYS A 106 -14.75 7.10 15.47
C LYS A 106 -15.70 6.61 16.58
N ASN A 107 -16.94 6.36 16.23
CA ASN A 107 -18.00 5.99 17.16
C ASN A 107 -19.16 5.32 16.41
N LYS A 108 -20.15 4.82 17.15
CA LYS A 108 -21.31 4.15 16.59
C LYS A 108 -22.13 5.03 15.64
N GLN A 109 -22.24 6.33 15.91
CA GLN A 109 -23.01 7.22 15.03
C GLN A 109 -22.35 7.39 13.66
N ASP A 110 -21.00 7.44 13.62
CA ASP A 110 -20.25 7.46 12.37
C ASP A 110 -20.45 6.14 11.61
N LEU A 111 -20.47 4.99 12.33
CA LEU A 111 -20.73 3.68 11.73
C LEU A 111 -22.12 3.64 11.08
N ASP A 112 -23.16 4.00 11.82
CA ASP A 112 -24.54 4.01 11.31
C ASP A 112 -24.65 4.88 10.05
N SER A 113 -23.99 6.04 10.06
CA SER A 113 -23.97 6.96 8.91
C SER A 113 -23.23 6.37 7.69
N ALA A 114 -22.12 5.66 7.91
CA ALA A 114 -21.35 5.02 6.85
C ALA A 114 -22.10 3.84 6.23
N LEU A 115 -22.79 3.01 7.06
CA LEU A 115 -23.52 1.84 6.60
C LEU A 115 -24.69 2.20 5.67
N VAL A 116 -25.29 3.38 5.81
CA VAL A 116 -26.34 3.87 4.89
C VAL A 116 -25.78 4.18 3.50
N LEU A 117 -24.48 4.52 3.40
CA LEU A 117 -23.83 4.93 2.14
C LEU A 117 -23.15 3.77 1.41
N VAL A 118 -23.01 2.62 2.07
CA VAL A 118 -22.28 1.46 1.56
C VAL A 118 -23.23 0.44 0.98
N ASP A 119 -22.94 0.00 -0.24
CA ASP A 119 -23.59 -1.14 -0.87
C ASP A 119 -22.66 -2.36 -0.88
N PHE A 120 -22.87 -3.27 0.08
CA PHE A 120 -22.10 -4.50 0.21
C PHE A 120 -22.32 -5.49 -0.93
N SER A 121 -23.42 -5.35 -1.69
CA SER A 121 -23.67 -6.19 -2.87
C SER A 121 -22.86 -5.74 -4.10
N ALA A 122 -22.59 -4.45 -4.19
CA ALA A 122 -21.86 -3.85 -5.29
C ALA A 122 -20.33 -3.85 -5.07
N GLN A 123 -19.88 -3.75 -3.81
CA GLN A 123 -18.48 -3.64 -3.47
C GLN A 123 -18.14 -4.32 -2.14
N ARG A 124 -17.01 -5.00 -2.08
CA ARG A 124 -16.49 -5.65 -0.87
C ARG A 124 -15.71 -4.66 -0.02
N PHE A 125 -15.90 -4.71 1.29
CA PHE A 125 -15.27 -3.84 2.27
C PHE A 125 -14.64 -4.64 3.42
N TYR A 126 -13.72 -3.97 4.15
CA TYR A 126 -13.13 -4.46 5.39
C TYR A 126 -12.79 -3.28 6.31
N PHE A 127 -12.63 -3.54 7.59
CA PHE A 127 -12.15 -2.54 8.55
C PHE A 127 -10.66 -2.69 8.83
N GLU A 128 -10.03 -1.56 9.11
CA GLU A 128 -8.71 -1.50 9.74
C GLU A 128 -8.75 -0.52 10.92
N THR A 129 -7.90 -0.76 11.93
CA THR A 129 -7.67 0.24 12.99
C THR A 129 -7.21 1.55 12.36
N TYR A 130 -7.86 2.64 12.72
CA TYR A 130 -7.49 3.95 12.22
C TYR A 130 -6.46 4.61 13.13
N ILE A 131 -5.32 4.99 12.58
CA ILE A 131 -4.27 5.71 13.28
C ILE A 131 -4.55 7.20 13.11
N GLU A 132 -5.01 7.87 14.18
CA GLU A 132 -5.44 9.27 14.10
C GLU A 132 -4.32 10.24 13.78
N GLN A 133 -3.13 9.99 14.31
CA GLN A 133 -1.95 10.79 14.07
C GLN A 133 -0.86 9.95 13.43
N ALA A 134 -0.97 9.78 12.13
CA ALA A 134 -0.02 9.02 11.35
C ALA A 134 0.86 9.92 10.47
N ARG A 135 2.13 9.54 10.34
CA ARG A 135 2.99 10.01 9.25
C ARG A 135 3.05 8.96 8.16
N HIS A 136 3.00 9.42 6.93
CA HIS A 136 3.11 8.56 5.76
C HIS A 136 4.59 8.52 5.33
N ILE A 137 5.22 7.38 5.58
CA ILE A 137 6.62 7.13 5.24
C ILE A 137 6.65 6.11 4.11
N GLU A 138 7.35 6.43 3.04
CA GLU A 138 7.57 5.47 1.95
C GLU A 138 9.05 5.21 1.76
N VAL A 139 9.40 3.95 1.57
CA VAL A 139 10.78 3.51 1.37
C VAL A 139 10.99 3.11 -0.08
N GLN A 140 11.95 3.75 -0.74
CA GLN A 140 12.35 3.36 -2.09
C GLN A 140 13.15 2.08 -2.04
N ILE A 141 12.74 1.06 -2.78
CA ILE A 141 13.46 -0.20 -2.92
C ILE A 141 13.96 -0.40 -4.35
N MET A 142 15.03 -1.18 -4.46
CA MET A 142 15.58 -1.68 -5.70
C MET A 142 15.93 -3.16 -5.53
N ALA A 143 15.52 -3.98 -6.48
CA ALA A 143 15.74 -5.42 -6.45
C ALA A 143 16.21 -5.93 -7.81
N ASP A 144 17.14 -6.88 -7.79
CA ASP A 144 17.60 -7.57 -8.99
C ASP A 144 16.87 -8.92 -9.20
N ASN A 145 17.18 -9.60 -10.30
CA ASN A 145 16.63 -10.91 -10.62
C ASN A 145 17.30 -12.08 -9.87
N TYR A 146 18.27 -11.77 -9.00
CA TYR A 146 19.04 -12.77 -8.23
C TYR A 146 18.61 -12.82 -6.75
N GLY A 147 17.60 -12.02 -6.38
CA GLY A 147 17.08 -11.95 -5.01
C GLY A 147 17.79 -10.95 -4.11
N ASN A 148 18.68 -10.12 -4.66
CA ASN A 148 19.24 -9.01 -3.89
C ASN A 148 18.24 -7.85 -3.87
N VAL A 149 17.99 -7.33 -2.67
CA VAL A 149 17.10 -6.18 -2.44
C VAL A 149 17.83 -5.19 -1.54
N ILE A 150 17.82 -3.94 -1.96
CA ILE A 150 18.32 -2.82 -1.17
C ILE A 150 17.23 -1.75 -1.02
N HIS A 151 17.34 -0.91 0.00
CA HIS A 151 16.57 0.33 0.10
C HIS A 151 17.46 1.55 -0.19
N LEU A 152 16.88 2.62 -0.72
CA LEU A 152 17.55 3.86 -1.08
C LEU A 152 17.16 5.03 -0.15
N GLY A 153 16.71 4.70 1.06
CA GLY A 153 16.18 5.67 2.01
C GLY A 153 14.67 5.86 1.88
N GLU A 154 14.17 6.77 2.69
CA GLU A 154 12.74 7.05 2.80
C GLU A 154 12.39 8.46 2.32
N ARG A 155 11.10 8.63 2.03
CA ARG A 155 10.43 9.91 1.83
C ARG A 155 9.28 10.01 2.82
N GLU A 156 9.03 11.19 3.33
CA GLU A 156 7.83 11.51 4.09
C GLU A 156 6.82 12.20 3.17
N CYS A 157 5.62 11.64 3.10
CA CYS A 157 4.53 12.09 2.23
C CYS A 157 3.27 12.42 3.04
N SER A 158 3.43 12.88 4.29
CA SER A 158 2.31 13.14 5.21
C SER A 158 1.44 14.32 4.78
N LEU A 159 2.01 15.28 4.05
CA LEU A 159 1.27 16.42 3.55
C LEU A 159 0.46 16.04 2.31
N GLN A 160 -0.82 15.78 2.54
CA GLN A 160 -1.73 15.28 1.52
C GLN A 160 -3.01 16.13 1.45
N ARG A 161 -3.62 16.18 0.27
CA ARG A 161 -4.95 16.75 0.07
C ARG A 161 -5.86 15.67 -0.53
N ARG A 162 -6.89 15.25 0.19
CA ARG A 162 -7.82 14.19 -0.25
C ARG A 162 -7.08 12.92 -0.66
N ASN A 163 -6.13 12.49 0.18
CA ASN A 163 -5.25 11.33 -0.04
C ASN A 163 -4.32 11.44 -1.26
N GLN A 164 -4.06 12.65 -1.76
CA GLN A 164 -3.07 12.92 -2.78
C GLN A 164 -1.86 13.61 -2.17
N LYS A 165 -0.68 13.06 -2.38
CA LYS A 165 0.60 13.63 -1.94
C LYS A 165 0.81 14.99 -2.61
N ILE A 166 1.04 16.04 -1.80
CA ILE A 166 1.28 17.40 -2.29
C ILE A 166 2.76 17.76 -2.16
N LEU A 167 3.37 17.33 -1.06
CA LEU A 167 4.76 17.60 -0.76
C LEU A 167 5.41 16.34 -0.20
N GLU A 168 6.60 16.07 -0.67
CA GLU A 168 7.45 14.98 -0.21
C GLU A 168 8.78 15.56 0.27
N GLU A 169 9.26 15.11 1.40
CA GLU A 169 10.61 15.46 1.89
C GLU A 169 11.46 14.21 2.08
N ALA A 170 12.75 14.33 1.81
CA ALA A 170 13.73 13.28 2.06
C ALA A 170 15.07 13.91 2.54
N PRO A 171 15.63 13.40 3.63
CA PRO A 171 15.07 12.39 4.53
C PRO A 171 13.93 12.93 5.40
N SER A 172 13.10 12.06 5.97
CA SER A 172 12.06 12.45 6.93
C SER A 172 12.69 13.07 8.18
N SER A 173 12.18 14.24 8.56
CA SER A 173 12.58 14.91 9.81
C SER A 173 12.07 14.21 11.08
N ALA A 174 11.10 13.29 10.91
CA ALA A 174 10.49 12.55 12.02
C ALA A 174 11.23 11.28 12.41
N LEU A 175 12.12 10.76 11.55
CA LEU A 175 12.80 9.49 11.79
C LEU A 175 14.18 9.70 12.41
N THR A 176 14.47 8.97 13.50
CA THR A 176 15.84 8.81 14.00
C THR A 176 16.65 7.89 13.07
N CYS A 177 17.96 7.80 13.27
CA CYS A 177 18.80 6.88 12.50
C CYS A 177 18.37 5.42 12.68
N GLU A 178 17.98 5.04 13.89
CA GLU A 178 17.53 3.69 14.23
C GLU A 178 16.20 3.37 13.54
N MET A 179 15.24 4.28 13.61
CA MET A 179 13.94 4.12 12.94
C MET A 179 14.10 4.02 11.41
N ARG A 180 15.03 4.78 10.84
CA ARG A 180 15.33 4.72 9.40
C ARG A 180 15.92 3.37 8.99
N GLN A 181 16.79 2.79 9.82
CA GLN A 181 17.30 1.45 9.61
C GLN A 181 16.21 0.38 9.75
N GLU A 182 15.34 0.52 10.75
CA GLU A 182 14.23 -0.39 10.98
C GLU A 182 13.25 -0.40 9.81
N VAL A 183 12.74 0.76 9.38
CA VAL A 183 11.78 0.83 8.27
C VAL A 183 12.39 0.37 6.95
N GLY A 184 13.68 0.65 6.73
CA GLY A 184 14.43 0.14 5.59
C GLY A 184 14.52 -1.39 5.58
N ALA A 185 14.81 -1.99 6.74
CA ALA A 185 14.84 -3.45 6.88
C ALA A 185 13.44 -4.08 6.69
N LEU A 186 12.38 -3.43 7.18
CA LEU A 186 10.99 -3.84 6.94
C LEU A 186 10.66 -3.82 5.44
N ALA A 187 11.03 -2.76 4.73
CA ALA A 187 10.81 -2.63 3.29
C ALA A 187 11.54 -3.71 2.48
N ILE A 188 12.79 -4.03 2.83
CA ILE A 188 13.54 -5.12 2.20
C ILE A 188 12.85 -6.47 2.44
N ARG A 189 12.37 -6.72 3.67
CA ARG A 189 11.68 -7.95 4.02
C ARG A 189 10.36 -8.09 3.26
N ALA A 190 9.60 -7.00 3.16
CA ALA A 190 8.37 -6.94 2.36
C ALA A 190 8.63 -7.31 0.89
N ALA A 191 9.62 -6.67 0.28
CA ALA A 191 9.98 -6.92 -1.12
C ALA A 191 10.43 -8.36 -1.37
N LYS A 192 11.25 -8.93 -0.47
CA LYS A 192 11.71 -10.32 -0.56
C LYS A 192 10.56 -11.33 -0.45
N SER A 193 9.57 -11.07 0.41
CA SER A 193 8.45 -12.00 0.64
C SER A 193 7.54 -12.20 -0.58
N ILE A 194 7.55 -11.22 -1.49
CA ILE A 194 6.75 -11.26 -2.72
C ILE A 194 7.63 -11.45 -3.97
N HIS A 195 8.91 -11.72 -3.82
CA HIS A 195 9.88 -11.83 -4.92
C HIS A 195 9.87 -10.59 -5.83
N TYR A 196 9.87 -9.41 -5.20
CA TYR A 196 9.85 -8.15 -5.92
C TYR A 196 11.12 -7.98 -6.75
N THR A 197 10.98 -7.49 -7.97
CA THR A 197 12.09 -7.16 -8.86
C THR A 197 11.99 -5.73 -9.34
N ASN A 198 13.12 -5.14 -9.73
CA ASN A 198 13.22 -3.79 -10.25
C ASN A 198 12.99 -2.72 -9.16
N ILE A 199 12.37 -1.61 -9.49
CA ILE A 199 12.22 -0.43 -8.64
C ILE A 199 10.79 -0.32 -8.12
N GLY A 200 10.64 0.01 -6.84
CA GLY A 200 9.35 0.24 -6.22
C GLY A 200 9.43 0.98 -4.90
N THR A 201 8.27 1.22 -4.33
CA THR A 201 8.13 1.81 -3.00
C THR A 201 7.31 0.89 -2.10
N VAL A 202 7.69 0.86 -0.81
CA VAL A 202 6.88 0.26 0.25
C VAL A 202 6.41 1.38 1.15
N GLU A 203 5.11 1.50 1.34
CA GLU A 203 4.49 2.57 2.13
C GLU A 203 4.18 2.07 3.54
N PHE A 204 4.47 2.92 4.53
CA PHE A 204 4.23 2.68 5.95
C PHE A 204 3.44 3.84 6.55
N LEU A 205 2.62 3.52 7.52
CA LEU A 205 2.09 4.50 8.46
C LEU A 205 2.89 4.41 9.75
N MET A 206 3.45 5.52 10.17
CA MET A 206 4.11 5.65 11.47
C MET A 206 3.16 6.36 12.43
N ASP A 207 2.76 5.71 13.49
CA ASP A 207 2.01 6.32 14.57
C ASP A 207 2.90 7.30 15.34
N VAL A 208 2.50 8.57 15.38
CA VAL A 208 3.27 9.64 16.03
C VAL A 208 3.36 9.44 17.54
N GLN A 209 2.35 8.84 18.17
CA GLN A 209 2.31 8.66 19.64
C GLN A 209 3.23 7.52 20.08
N THR A 210 3.27 6.43 19.34
CA THR A 210 4.03 5.22 19.70
C THR A 210 5.35 5.09 18.96
N SER A 211 5.57 5.90 17.92
CA SER A 211 6.71 5.83 16.99
C SER A 211 6.86 4.46 16.31
N LYS A 212 5.76 3.69 16.19
CA LYS A 212 5.75 2.37 15.53
C LYS A 212 5.22 2.49 14.11
N PHE A 213 5.73 1.59 13.25
CA PHE A 213 5.30 1.42 11.87
C PHE A 213 4.20 0.36 11.77
#